data_719a76d7f79eaf3c51a5884ab18a9cd7
#
_entry.id   719a76d7f79eaf3c51a5884ab18a9cd7
#
_cell.length_a   1.000
_cell.length_b   1.000
_cell.length_c   1.000
_cell.angle_alpha   90.00
_cell.angle_beta   90.00
_cell.angle_gamma   90.00
#
_symmetry.space_group_name_H-M   'P 1'
#
loop_
_entity.id
_entity.type
_entity.pdbx_description
1 polymer ?
#
loop_
_entity_poly.entity_id
_entity_poly.type
_entity_poly.pdbx_seq_one_letter_code
_entity_poly.pdbx_strand_id
1 'polypeptide(L)'
;ELARASSGSTSFTFIPDPLQNFNREFTDYFVQVRHEDIGAFDTPKNPGQAIGFVSRIGPDWVELELNMAPTTLHNGDGLCYYDLQKELVGMAINRAEFVGKNGNNLWRVFPKDPVNGFKDLRKGLEVNRNRDASWVRSLDKKSSDRRIGVWVNFDETPEGFALTLTDVDGHTASARITAVKELANDPEQASVGLREHLAKFGNSIFELA
;
A
#
# COMPACT_ATOMS: atom_id res chain seq x y z
N GLU A 1 8.05 22.17 -16.13
CA GLU A 1 7.25 21.73 -14.96
C GLU A 1 5.82 21.32 -15.31
N LEU A 2 5.20 21.92 -16.31
CA LEU A 2 3.86 21.53 -16.77
C LEU A 2 3.82 20.11 -17.35
N ALA A 3 4.89 19.66 -17.98
CA ALA A 3 5.01 18.31 -18.53
C ALA A 3 4.95 17.22 -17.44
N ARG A 4 5.45 17.49 -16.24
CA ARG A 4 5.48 16.51 -15.15
C ARG A 4 4.10 16.08 -14.66
N ALA A 5 3.09 16.94 -14.78
CA ALA A 5 1.73 16.62 -14.33
C ALA A 5 1.04 15.57 -15.21
N SER A 6 1.43 15.49 -16.51
CA SER A 6 0.82 14.60 -17.51
C SER A 6 1.77 13.54 -18.06
N SER A 7 3.10 13.72 -17.89
CA SER A 7 4.12 12.78 -18.42
C SER A 7 4.50 11.70 -17.42
N GLY A 8 5.04 10.61 -17.94
CA GLY A 8 5.54 9.48 -17.19
C GLY A 8 4.46 8.55 -16.64
N SER A 9 4.90 7.49 -16.01
CA SER A 9 4.05 6.47 -15.38
C SER A 9 4.29 6.40 -13.87
N THR A 10 3.30 5.89 -13.16
CA THR A 10 3.39 5.68 -11.71
C THR A 10 3.52 4.19 -11.43
N SER A 11 4.57 3.80 -10.73
CA SER A 11 4.70 2.48 -10.15
C SER A 11 4.20 2.48 -8.70
N PHE A 12 3.54 1.38 -8.30
CA PHE A 12 3.01 1.19 -6.95
C PHE A 12 3.66 -0.02 -6.31
N THR A 13 3.94 0.09 -5.00
CA THR A 13 4.45 -1.03 -4.20
C THR A 13 3.33 -1.79 -3.47
N PHE A 14 2.08 -1.42 -3.69
CA PHE A 14 0.90 -2.03 -3.08
C PHE A 14 -0.28 -2.03 -4.06
N ILE A 15 -1.25 -2.89 -3.80
CA ILE A 15 -2.54 -2.86 -4.49
C ILE A 15 -3.48 -1.99 -3.65
N PRO A 16 -4.07 -0.91 -4.20
CA PRO A 16 -5.01 -0.08 -3.47
C PRO A 16 -6.21 -0.88 -2.95
N ASP A 17 -6.50 -0.75 -1.67
CA ASP A 17 -7.67 -1.35 -1.04
C ASP A 17 -8.44 -0.28 -0.23
N PRO A 18 -9.49 0.31 -0.77
CA PRO A 18 -10.26 1.36 -0.10
C PRO A 18 -10.99 0.85 1.15
N LEU A 19 -11.26 -0.46 1.26
CA LEU A 19 -11.91 -1.06 2.44
C LEU A 19 -11.04 -0.99 3.70
N GLN A 20 -9.70 -0.92 3.54
CA GLN A 20 -8.75 -0.82 4.65
C GLN A 20 -8.54 0.61 5.16
N ASN A 21 -9.15 1.60 4.50
CA ASN A 21 -9.10 2.99 4.94
C ASN A 21 -10.36 3.36 5.72
N PHE A 22 -10.31 4.52 6.39
CA PHE A 22 -11.50 5.05 7.05
C PHE A 22 -12.63 5.23 6.03
N ASN A 23 -13.73 4.54 6.25
CA ASN A 23 -14.94 4.69 5.46
C ASN A 23 -16.18 4.55 6.34
N ARG A 24 -17.33 4.94 5.80
CA ARG A 24 -18.65 4.78 6.38
C ARG A 24 -19.55 4.05 5.38
N GLU A 25 -19.02 2.93 4.85
CA GLU A 25 -19.59 2.21 3.72
C GLU A 25 -19.42 2.96 2.40
N PHE A 26 -19.84 2.34 1.32
CA PHE A 26 -19.68 2.85 -0.04
C PHE A 26 -21.04 2.95 -0.71
N THR A 27 -21.17 3.93 -1.60
CA THR A 27 -22.35 4.15 -2.42
C THR A 27 -21.91 4.51 -3.83
N ASP A 28 -22.70 4.16 -4.82
CA ASP A 28 -22.54 4.63 -6.20
C ASP A 28 -22.96 6.10 -6.35
N TYR A 29 -23.33 6.73 -5.25
CA TYR A 29 -23.87 8.10 -5.21
C TYR A 29 -25.05 8.22 -6.18
N PHE A 30 -25.01 9.04 -7.18
CA PHE A 30 -26.07 9.20 -8.18
C PHE A 30 -25.60 8.78 -9.58
N VAL A 31 -24.60 7.88 -9.67
CA VAL A 31 -24.03 7.49 -10.97
C VAL A 31 -25.01 6.71 -11.83
N GLN A 32 -25.74 5.77 -11.22
CA GLN A 32 -26.69 4.93 -11.96
C GLN A 32 -28.13 5.41 -11.82
N VAL A 33 -28.60 5.61 -10.59
CA VAL A 33 -29.93 6.10 -10.26
C VAL A 33 -29.87 7.02 -9.06
N ARG A 34 -30.88 7.87 -8.90
CA ARG A 34 -31.02 8.67 -7.68
C ARG A 34 -31.58 7.79 -6.57
N HIS A 35 -30.73 7.47 -5.59
CA HIS A 35 -31.14 6.84 -4.36
C HIS A 35 -31.38 7.87 -3.27
N GLU A 36 -32.34 7.60 -2.40
CA GLU A 36 -32.67 8.48 -1.30
C GLU A 36 -31.67 8.39 -0.15
N ASP A 37 -31.09 7.17 0.07
CA ASP A 37 -30.16 6.91 1.17
C ASP A 37 -28.70 6.79 0.69
N ILE A 38 -27.97 7.90 0.77
CA ILE A 38 -26.53 7.95 0.52
C ILE A 38 -25.71 8.19 1.77
N GLY A 39 -26.36 8.28 2.94
CA GLY A 39 -25.75 8.57 4.24
C GLY A 39 -25.60 7.34 5.11
N ALA A 40 -24.52 7.25 5.86
CA ALA A 40 -24.34 6.26 6.91
C ALA A 40 -25.10 6.70 8.17
N PHE A 41 -26.19 6.02 8.50
CA PHE A 41 -27.04 6.38 9.65
C PHE A 41 -26.65 5.67 10.95
N ASP A 42 -25.99 4.50 10.85
CA ASP A 42 -25.75 3.63 12.01
C ASP A 42 -24.66 4.17 12.94
N THR A 43 -23.60 4.74 12.39
CA THR A 43 -22.51 5.29 13.21
C THR A 43 -21.70 6.38 12.48
N PRO A 44 -21.27 7.45 13.19
CA PRO A 44 -20.32 8.41 12.64
C PRO A 44 -18.88 7.87 12.61
N LYS A 45 -18.63 6.70 13.22
CA LYS A 45 -17.31 6.06 13.29
C LYS A 45 -17.09 5.17 12.06
N ASN A 46 -15.85 4.69 11.90
CA ASN A 46 -15.53 3.67 10.91
C ASN A 46 -15.86 2.28 11.47
N PRO A 47 -16.88 1.60 10.97
CA PRO A 47 -17.19 0.22 11.38
C PRO A 47 -16.18 -0.78 10.83
N GLY A 48 -15.44 -0.43 9.77
CA GLY A 48 -14.49 -1.32 9.11
C GLY A 48 -15.15 -2.47 8.37
N GLN A 49 -14.37 -3.48 8.08
CA GLN A 49 -14.78 -4.66 7.35
C GLN A 49 -15.07 -5.82 8.30
N ALA A 50 -16.23 -6.45 8.16
CA ALA A 50 -16.54 -7.69 8.89
C ALA A 50 -15.54 -8.78 8.52
N ILE A 51 -14.90 -9.38 9.51
CA ILE A 51 -13.83 -10.38 9.31
C ILE A 51 -14.17 -11.75 9.89
N GLY A 52 -15.10 -11.85 10.79
CA GLY A 52 -15.46 -13.11 11.44
C GLY A 52 -16.24 -12.95 12.73
N PHE A 53 -16.19 -13.96 13.58
CA PHE A 53 -16.98 -14.04 14.79
C PHE A 53 -16.14 -14.44 16.00
N VAL A 54 -16.56 -14.00 17.18
CA VAL A 54 -15.99 -14.45 18.46
C VAL A 54 -16.30 -15.94 18.65
N SER A 55 -15.27 -16.76 18.72
CA SER A 55 -15.36 -18.20 18.97
C SER A 55 -15.30 -18.52 20.46
N ARG A 56 -14.34 -17.93 21.16
CA ARG A 56 -14.12 -18.12 22.61
C ARG A 56 -13.57 -16.86 23.24
N ILE A 57 -13.80 -16.73 24.54
CA ILE A 57 -13.31 -15.62 25.37
C ILE A 57 -12.55 -16.21 26.55
N GLY A 58 -11.32 -15.75 26.74
CA GLY A 58 -10.47 -16.07 27.87
C GLY A 58 -10.31 -14.88 28.83
N PRO A 59 -9.49 -15.02 29.87
CA PRO A 59 -9.30 -13.97 30.85
C PRO A 59 -8.60 -12.74 30.27
N ASP A 60 -7.68 -12.93 29.31
CA ASP A 60 -6.84 -11.90 28.71
C ASP A 60 -6.76 -11.98 27.17
N TRP A 61 -7.59 -12.83 26.56
CA TRP A 61 -7.61 -13.04 25.11
C TRP A 61 -9.02 -13.30 24.58
N VAL A 62 -9.17 -13.12 23.28
CA VAL A 62 -10.38 -13.47 22.52
C VAL A 62 -9.97 -14.32 21.31
N GLU A 63 -10.63 -15.42 21.07
CA GLU A 63 -10.48 -16.20 19.86
C GLU A 63 -11.54 -15.82 18.84
N LEU A 64 -11.08 -15.58 17.62
CA LEU A 64 -11.87 -15.17 16.47
C LEU A 64 -11.78 -16.23 15.38
N GLU A 65 -12.91 -16.68 14.89
CA GLU A 65 -13.01 -17.50 13.70
C GLU A 65 -13.26 -16.58 12.51
N LEU A 66 -12.25 -16.47 11.60
CA LEU A 66 -12.33 -15.58 10.46
C LEU A 66 -12.96 -16.29 9.27
N ASN A 67 -13.98 -15.69 8.68
CA ASN A 67 -14.74 -16.22 7.56
C ASN A 67 -14.31 -15.64 6.20
N MET A 68 -13.44 -14.62 6.20
CA MET A 68 -12.87 -14.03 4.99
C MET A 68 -11.42 -14.50 4.82
N ALA A 69 -11.14 -15.21 3.74
CA ALA A 69 -9.78 -15.58 3.35
C ALA A 69 -9.30 -14.68 2.19
N PRO A 70 -8.04 -14.23 2.18
CA PRO A 70 -7.01 -14.50 3.19
C PRO A 70 -6.88 -13.34 4.19
N THR A 71 -7.61 -13.37 5.29
CA THR A 71 -7.45 -12.35 6.34
C THR A 71 -6.41 -12.81 7.35
N THR A 72 -5.37 -12.02 7.53
CA THR A 72 -4.33 -12.20 8.55
C THR A 72 -4.43 -11.06 9.54
N LEU A 73 -4.44 -11.38 10.83
CA LEU A 73 -4.40 -10.37 11.89
C LEU A 73 -2.97 -10.05 12.29
N HIS A 74 -2.73 -8.78 12.60
CA HIS A 74 -1.40 -8.28 12.97
C HIS A 74 -1.43 -7.58 14.33
N ASN A 75 -0.28 -7.55 14.98
CA ASN A 75 -0.09 -6.73 16.16
C ASN A 75 -0.32 -5.25 15.80
N GLY A 76 -1.16 -4.58 16.57
CA GLY A 76 -1.54 -3.19 16.33
C GLY A 76 -2.79 -3.01 15.47
N ASP A 77 -3.45 -4.10 15.04
CA ASP A 77 -4.76 -4.02 14.38
C ASP A 77 -5.80 -3.41 15.32
N GLY A 78 -6.77 -2.73 14.73
CA GLY A 78 -7.96 -2.25 15.40
C GLY A 78 -9.15 -3.09 14.99
N LEU A 79 -9.80 -3.69 15.98
CA LEU A 79 -11.06 -4.41 15.81
C LEU A 79 -12.19 -3.61 16.44
N CYS A 80 -13.41 -3.94 16.05
CA CYS A 80 -14.60 -3.38 16.67
C CYS A 80 -15.79 -4.32 16.48
N TYR A 81 -16.84 -4.08 17.26
CA TYR A 81 -18.09 -4.81 17.18
C TYR A 81 -19.22 -3.91 17.69
N TYR A 82 -20.46 -4.26 17.39
CA TYR A 82 -21.61 -3.57 17.95
C TYR A 82 -22.10 -4.24 19.24
N ASP A 83 -22.30 -3.44 20.29
CA ASP A 83 -22.92 -3.89 21.53
C ASP A 83 -24.43 -4.11 21.37
N LEU A 84 -25.13 -4.47 22.44
CA LEU A 84 -26.58 -4.70 22.41
C LEU A 84 -27.41 -3.42 22.16
N GLN A 85 -26.81 -2.25 22.39
CA GLN A 85 -27.42 -0.95 22.09
C GLN A 85 -27.06 -0.44 20.68
N LYS A 86 -26.37 -1.27 19.86
CA LYS A 86 -25.83 -0.90 18.55
C LYS A 86 -24.77 0.20 18.58
N GLU A 87 -24.11 0.39 19.72
CA GLU A 87 -22.97 1.27 19.82
C GLU A 87 -21.68 0.55 19.40
N LEU A 88 -20.84 1.24 18.62
CA LEU A 88 -19.59 0.67 18.14
C LEU A 88 -18.53 0.68 19.25
N VAL A 89 -18.13 -0.51 19.69
CA VAL A 89 -17.10 -0.75 20.70
C VAL A 89 -15.78 -1.11 20.01
N GLY A 90 -14.71 -0.33 20.26
CA GLY A 90 -13.38 -0.58 19.70
C GLY A 90 -12.55 -1.51 20.59
N MET A 91 -11.72 -2.33 19.98
CA MET A 91 -10.79 -3.27 20.61
C MET A 91 -9.43 -3.20 19.93
N ALA A 92 -8.51 -2.44 20.50
CA ALA A 92 -7.13 -2.36 19.98
C ALA A 92 -6.35 -3.63 20.34
N ILE A 93 -5.62 -4.19 19.38
CA ILE A 93 -4.90 -5.45 19.51
C ILE A 93 -3.42 -5.21 19.78
N ASN A 94 -2.92 -5.73 20.91
CA ASN A 94 -1.50 -5.75 21.21
C ASN A 94 -0.79 -6.90 20.48
N ARG A 95 -1.39 -8.09 20.50
CA ARG A 95 -0.83 -9.29 19.92
C ARG A 95 -1.90 -10.14 19.25
N ALA A 96 -1.60 -10.70 18.09
CA ALA A 96 -2.43 -11.65 17.38
C ALA A 96 -1.61 -12.91 17.06
N GLU A 97 -2.19 -14.06 17.27
CA GLU A 97 -1.58 -15.38 17.06
C GLU A 97 -2.52 -16.28 16.29
N PHE A 98 -2.00 -16.90 15.24
CA PHE A 98 -2.73 -17.94 14.54
C PHE A 98 -2.74 -19.22 15.36
N VAL A 99 -3.92 -19.74 15.70
CA VAL A 99 -4.10 -20.94 16.49
C VAL A 99 -4.94 -22.01 15.76
N GLY A 100 -5.28 -21.74 14.50
CA GLY A 100 -6.07 -22.64 13.68
C GLY A 100 -5.39 -23.98 13.45
N LYS A 101 -6.20 -25.05 13.38
CA LYS A 101 -5.80 -26.40 13.03
C LYS A 101 -6.76 -26.95 11.98
N ASN A 102 -6.29 -27.87 11.15
CA ASN A 102 -7.11 -28.58 10.15
C ASN A 102 -7.87 -27.65 9.17
N GLY A 103 -7.24 -26.54 8.79
CA GLY A 103 -7.83 -25.60 7.82
C GLY A 103 -8.75 -24.54 8.41
N ASN A 104 -9.00 -24.53 9.71
CA ASN A 104 -9.79 -23.47 10.35
C ASN A 104 -8.96 -22.20 10.49
N ASN A 105 -9.54 -21.05 10.09
CA ASN A 105 -8.90 -19.73 10.20
C ASN A 105 -9.20 -19.14 11.60
N LEU A 106 -8.58 -19.71 12.63
CA LEU A 106 -8.79 -19.34 14.03
C LEU A 106 -7.60 -18.51 14.54
N TRP A 107 -7.90 -17.35 15.07
CA TRP A 107 -6.92 -16.42 15.62
C TRP A 107 -7.20 -16.12 17.08
N ARG A 108 -6.14 -16.06 17.88
CA ARG A 108 -6.21 -15.58 19.26
C ARG A 108 -5.62 -14.18 19.31
N VAL A 109 -6.42 -13.23 19.77
CA VAL A 109 -6.02 -11.85 19.94
C VAL A 109 -5.96 -11.48 21.41
N PHE A 110 -4.98 -10.66 21.75
CA PHE A 110 -4.76 -10.12 23.09
C PHE A 110 -5.00 -8.61 23.00
N PRO A 111 -6.16 -8.14 23.48
CA PRO A 111 -6.48 -6.73 23.48
C PRO A 111 -5.53 -5.91 24.36
N LYS A 112 -5.45 -4.61 24.08
CA LYS A 112 -4.72 -3.66 24.92
C LYS A 112 -5.41 -3.47 26.27
N ASP A 113 -6.74 -3.39 26.24
CA ASP A 113 -7.57 -3.20 27.42
C ASP A 113 -8.04 -4.55 27.99
N PRO A 114 -8.34 -4.65 29.30
CA PRO A 114 -8.78 -5.89 29.91
C PRO A 114 -10.07 -6.43 29.26
N VAL A 115 -10.10 -7.73 29.00
CA VAL A 115 -11.22 -8.40 28.29
C VAL A 115 -12.56 -8.22 29.03
N ASN A 116 -12.55 -8.21 30.36
CA ASN A 116 -13.76 -7.99 31.18
C ASN A 116 -14.33 -6.57 31.12
N GLY A 117 -13.59 -5.63 30.55
CA GLY A 117 -14.04 -4.25 30.32
C GLY A 117 -14.84 -4.07 29.02
N PHE A 118 -14.85 -5.06 28.13
CA PHE A 118 -15.56 -4.95 26.86
C PHE A 118 -17.04 -5.25 27.04
N LYS A 119 -17.85 -4.22 26.83
CA LYS A 119 -19.30 -4.29 26.99
C LYS A 119 -19.93 -5.29 26.01
N ASP A 120 -20.77 -6.17 26.50
CA ASP A 120 -21.54 -7.14 25.74
C ASP A 120 -20.72 -8.10 24.84
N LEU A 121 -19.42 -8.21 25.07
CA LEU A 121 -18.57 -9.14 24.35
C LEU A 121 -19.02 -10.59 24.66
N ARG A 122 -19.38 -11.35 23.61
CA ARG A 122 -19.90 -12.70 23.75
C ARG A 122 -19.53 -13.58 22.58
N LYS A 123 -19.62 -14.90 22.75
CA LYS A 123 -19.46 -15.86 21.69
C LYS A 123 -20.51 -15.63 20.58
N GLY A 124 -20.08 -15.79 19.34
CA GLY A 124 -20.93 -15.59 18.15
C GLY A 124 -21.14 -14.13 17.75
N LEU A 125 -20.51 -13.18 18.47
CA LEU A 125 -20.56 -11.78 18.11
C LEU A 125 -19.72 -11.53 16.86
N GLU A 126 -20.28 -10.82 15.89
CA GLU A 126 -19.55 -10.41 14.69
C GLU A 126 -18.49 -9.36 15.04
N VAL A 127 -17.30 -9.52 14.45
CA VAL A 127 -16.16 -8.63 14.65
C VAL A 127 -15.71 -8.07 13.32
N ASN A 128 -15.52 -6.77 13.31
CA ASN A 128 -15.01 -6.01 12.19
C ASN A 128 -13.57 -5.59 12.44
N ARG A 129 -12.78 -5.41 11.37
CA ARG A 129 -11.47 -4.76 11.41
C ARG A 129 -11.59 -3.35 10.83
N ASN A 130 -11.42 -2.35 11.66
CA ASN A 130 -11.46 -0.95 11.27
C ASN A 130 -10.07 -0.31 11.11
N ARG A 131 -9.01 -1.05 11.44
CA ARG A 131 -7.62 -0.67 11.19
C ARG A 131 -6.76 -1.91 10.93
N ASP A 132 -6.17 -1.98 9.77
CA ASP A 132 -5.10 -2.92 9.44
C ASP A 132 -3.74 -2.25 9.65
N ALA A 133 -3.00 -2.69 10.67
CA ALA A 133 -1.70 -2.11 11.01
C ALA A 133 -0.64 -2.37 9.92
N SER A 134 -0.74 -3.45 9.17
CA SER A 134 0.15 -3.76 8.05
C SER A 134 -0.12 -2.82 6.87
N TRP A 135 -1.38 -2.60 6.55
CA TRP A 135 -1.81 -1.66 5.52
C TRP A 135 -1.35 -0.23 5.83
N VAL A 136 -1.61 0.26 7.04
CA VAL A 136 -1.16 1.59 7.45
C VAL A 136 0.35 1.75 7.29
N ARG A 137 1.14 0.77 7.77
CA ARG A 137 2.60 0.78 7.59
C ARG A 137 3.05 0.76 6.12
N SER A 138 2.27 0.15 5.23
CA SER A 138 2.57 0.16 3.80
C SER A 138 2.38 1.54 3.18
N LEU A 139 1.37 2.28 3.64
CA LEU A 139 1.09 3.64 3.19
C LEU A 139 2.05 4.68 3.76
N ASP A 140 2.59 4.46 4.96
CA ASP A 140 3.59 5.35 5.59
C ASP A 140 4.96 5.32 4.86
N LYS A 141 5.18 4.30 4.04
CA LYS A 141 6.38 4.23 3.19
C LYS A 141 6.14 4.96 1.87
N LYS A 142 7.21 5.21 1.11
CA LYS A 142 7.09 5.65 -0.27
C LYS A 142 6.43 4.54 -1.09
N SER A 143 5.11 4.61 -1.19
CA SER A 143 4.26 3.56 -1.77
C SER A 143 4.00 3.73 -3.27
N SER A 144 4.30 4.92 -3.80
CA SER A 144 4.20 5.22 -5.23
C SER A 144 5.36 6.11 -5.67
N ASP A 145 5.82 5.92 -6.89
CA ASP A 145 6.82 6.76 -7.53
C ASP A 145 6.39 7.04 -8.96
N ARG A 146 6.39 8.32 -9.32
CA ARG A 146 6.11 8.74 -10.70
C ARG A 146 7.40 9.20 -11.33
N ARG A 147 7.79 8.51 -12.40
CA ARG A 147 8.99 8.83 -13.17
C ARG A 147 8.67 8.91 -14.66
N ILE A 148 9.53 9.62 -15.37
CA ILE A 148 9.48 9.74 -16.81
C ILE A 148 10.56 8.80 -17.36
N GLY A 149 10.14 7.79 -18.12
CA GLY A 149 11.06 6.89 -18.80
C GLY A 149 11.84 7.63 -19.88
N VAL A 150 13.15 7.41 -19.94
CA VAL A 150 14.03 7.99 -20.96
C VAL A 150 14.93 6.95 -21.55
N TRP A 151 15.10 7.01 -22.87
CA TRP A 151 16.16 6.30 -23.58
C TRP A 151 17.41 7.17 -23.61
N VAL A 152 18.55 6.54 -23.41
CA VAL A 152 19.86 7.21 -23.39
C VAL A 152 20.65 6.74 -24.59
N ASN A 153 21.06 7.67 -25.45
CA ASN A 153 21.97 7.43 -26.54
C ASN A 153 23.30 8.15 -26.29
N PHE A 154 24.41 7.41 -26.35
CA PHE A 154 25.75 7.94 -26.15
C PHE A 154 26.57 7.67 -27.40
N ASP A 155 27.00 8.74 -28.04
CA ASP A 155 27.71 8.71 -29.31
C ASP A 155 29.11 9.33 -29.21
N GLU A 156 30.04 8.79 -29.98
CA GLU A 156 31.30 9.46 -30.24
C GLU A 156 31.14 10.54 -31.32
N THR A 157 31.77 11.67 -31.09
CA THR A 157 31.88 12.75 -32.06
C THR A 157 33.36 12.98 -32.41
N PRO A 158 33.67 13.70 -33.49
CA PRO A 158 35.09 14.00 -33.84
C PRO A 158 35.85 14.67 -32.72
N GLU A 159 35.20 15.51 -31.92
CA GLU A 159 35.82 16.34 -30.86
C GLU A 159 35.62 15.77 -29.43
N GLY A 160 34.93 14.65 -29.28
CA GLY A 160 34.65 14.07 -27.96
C GLY A 160 33.40 13.15 -28.00
N PHE A 161 32.40 13.48 -27.18
CA PHE A 161 31.20 12.65 -27.03
C PHE A 161 29.92 13.49 -27.02
N ALA A 162 28.83 12.86 -27.39
CA ALA A 162 27.47 13.41 -27.31
C ALA A 162 26.57 12.46 -26.52
N LEU A 163 25.72 13.03 -25.70
CA LEU A 163 24.68 12.31 -24.97
C LEU A 163 23.33 12.88 -25.41
N THR A 164 22.42 12.01 -25.84
CA THR A 164 21.05 12.37 -26.15
C THR A 164 20.08 11.57 -25.31
N LEU A 165 19.19 12.26 -24.66
CA LEU A 165 18.07 11.68 -23.92
C LEU A 165 16.79 11.91 -24.70
N THR A 166 15.97 10.87 -24.82
CA THR A 166 14.63 10.93 -25.43
C THR A 166 13.64 10.39 -24.43
N ASP A 167 12.63 11.14 -24.07
CA ASP A 167 11.59 10.68 -23.14
C ASP A 167 10.51 9.84 -23.86
N VAL A 168 9.61 9.25 -23.07
CA VAL A 168 8.49 8.42 -23.57
C VAL A 168 7.48 9.19 -24.43
N ASP A 169 7.46 10.53 -24.32
CA ASP A 169 6.61 11.41 -25.11
C ASP A 169 7.31 11.94 -26.38
N GLY A 170 8.58 11.57 -26.58
CA GLY A 170 9.37 11.93 -27.78
C GLY A 170 10.14 13.25 -27.65
N HIS A 171 10.18 13.86 -26.48
CA HIS A 171 11.01 15.05 -26.27
C HIS A 171 12.48 14.66 -26.16
N THR A 172 13.34 15.43 -26.79
CA THR A 172 14.78 15.17 -26.82
C THR A 172 15.58 16.30 -26.20
N ALA A 173 16.66 15.91 -25.52
CA ALA A 173 17.68 16.84 -25.02
C ALA A 173 19.05 16.26 -25.31
N SER A 174 20.01 17.09 -25.75
CA SER A 174 21.38 16.65 -26.07
C SER A 174 22.39 17.52 -25.35
N ALA A 175 23.48 16.88 -24.94
CA ALA A 175 24.67 17.56 -24.43
C ALA A 175 25.90 17.01 -25.16
N ARG A 176 26.92 17.86 -25.33
CA ARG A 176 28.20 17.48 -25.94
C ARG A 176 29.33 17.83 -25.02
N ILE A 177 30.36 17.03 -25.03
CA ILE A 177 31.61 17.27 -24.30
C ILE A 177 32.77 17.10 -25.24
N THR A 178 33.70 18.08 -25.25
CA THR A 178 34.99 17.98 -25.92
C THR A 178 35.95 17.25 -24.99
N ALA A 179 36.50 16.15 -25.46
CA ALA A 179 37.46 15.34 -24.68
C ALA A 179 38.48 14.66 -25.60
N VAL A 180 39.67 14.51 -25.12
CA VAL A 180 40.69 13.66 -25.76
C VAL A 180 40.23 12.21 -25.57
N LYS A 181 40.19 11.47 -26.67
CA LYS A 181 39.79 10.07 -26.64
C LYS A 181 41.01 9.18 -26.48
N GLU A 182 40.94 8.28 -25.54
CA GLU A 182 41.92 7.25 -25.31
C GLU A 182 41.24 5.88 -25.40
N LEU A 183 41.98 4.88 -25.90
CA LEU A 183 41.53 3.53 -25.94
C LEU A 183 41.42 2.97 -24.51
N ALA A 184 40.28 2.35 -24.21
CA ALA A 184 40.12 1.69 -22.92
C ALA A 184 41.06 0.46 -22.83
N ASN A 185 41.69 0.26 -21.67
CA ASN A 185 42.50 -0.93 -21.41
C ASN A 185 41.65 -2.23 -21.47
N ASP A 186 40.43 -2.14 -21.03
CA ASP A 186 39.41 -3.22 -21.12
C ASP A 186 38.14 -2.62 -21.69
N PRO A 187 37.87 -2.78 -23.01
CA PRO A 187 36.68 -2.22 -23.66
C PRO A 187 35.37 -2.79 -23.16
N GLU A 188 35.35 -4.08 -22.77
CA GLU A 188 34.13 -4.71 -22.28
C GLU A 188 33.72 -4.17 -20.93
N GLN A 189 34.67 -4.09 -20.01
CA GLN A 189 34.44 -3.51 -18.67
C GLN A 189 34.09 -2.02 -18.76
N ALA A 190 34.77 -1.28 -19.64
CA ALA A 190 34.46 0.13 -19.88
C ALA A 190 33.02 0.33 -20.40
N SER A 191 32.57 -0.51 -21.31
CA SER A 191 31.19 -0.48 -21.83
C SER A 191 30.16 -0.77 -20.75
N VAL A 192 30.39 -1.80 -19.92
CA VAL A 192 29.51 -2.14 -18.79
C VAL A 192 29.45 -0.98 -17.80
N GLY A 193 30.59 -0.46 -17.36
CA GLY A 193 30.68 0.65 -16.44
C GLY A 193 29.98 1.92 -16.96
N LEU A 194 30.16 2.23 -18.25
CA LEU A 194 29.48 3.35 -18.88
C LEU A 194 27.95 3.21 -18.82
N ARG A 195 27.42 2.04 -19.18
CA ARG A 195 25.97 1.76 -19.12
C ARG A 195 25.42 1.89 -17.71
N GLU A 196 26.13 1.33 -16.73
CA GLU A 196 25.74 1.44 -15.31
C GLU A 196 25.71 2.90 -14.82
N HIS A 197 26.68 3.72 -15.27
CA HIS A 197 26.72 5.13 -14.90
C HIS A 197 25.61 5.94 -15.58
N LEU A 198 25.38 5.70 -16.88
CA LEU A 198 24.33 6.39 -17.64
C LEU A 198 22.92 6.00 -17.20
N ALA A 199 22.73 4.84 -16.58
CA ALA A 199 21.45 4.40 -16.02
C ALA A 199 21.12 5.03 -14.65
N LYS A 200 22.05 5.77 -14.03
CA LYS A 200 21.87 6.34 -12.69
C LYS A 200 21.24 7.73 -12.75
N PHE A 201 19.93 7.80 -12.62
CA PHE A 201 19.20 9.06 -12.60
C PHE A 201 19.06 9.69 -11.20
N GLY A 202 19.48 9.00 -10.14
CA GLY A 202 19.46 9.49 -8.75
C GLY A 202 18.06 9.93 -8.30
N ASN A 203 18.00 11.11 -7.68
CA ASN A 203 16.75 11.71 -7.21
C ASN A 203 16.01 12.53 -8.28
N SER A 204 16.39 12.40 -9.56
CA SER A 204 15.68 13.07 -10.65
C SER A 204 14.28 12.45 -10.86
N ILE A 205 13.49 13.12 -11.69
CA ILE A 205 12.16 12.63 -12.12
C ILE A 205 12.25 11.57 -13.23
N PHE A 206 13.45 11.23 -13.67
CA PHE A 206 13.68 10.33 -14.80
C PHE A 206 14.11 8.95 -14.34
N GLU A 207 13.83 7.95 -15.16
CA GLU A 207 14.34 6.59 -15.03
C GLU A 207 14.67 6.01 -16.42
N LEU A 208 15.50 4.98 -16.50
CA LEU A 208 15.78 4.32 -17.77
C LEU A 208 14.53 3.57 -18.27
N ALA A 209 14.16 3.82 -19.53
CA ALA A 209 13.02 3.18 -20.19
C ALA A 209 13.35 1.77 -20.68
#